data_f2787a123bb2183783d95bdc78c07071
#
_entry.id   f2787a123bb2183783d95bdc78c07071
#
_cell.length_a   1.000
_cell.length_b   1.000
_cell.length_c   1.000
_cell.angle_alpha   90.00
_cell.angle_beta   90.00
_cell.angle_gamma   90.00
#
_symmetry.space_group_name_H-M   'P 1'
#
loop_
_entity.id
_entity.type
_entity.pdbx_description
1 polymer ?
#
loop_
_entity_poly.entity_id
_entity_poly.type
_entity_poly.pdbx_seq_one_letter_code
_entity_poly.pdbx_strand_id
1 'polypeptide(L)'
;AGENTTYLKDFRIQLPKAPPDAAAPVYKANMYLMKNMKYRFGVCDSPGSVGELFITIYDQGKKIISSYNSSTDKKYSSVDFICNKTGLYTLWYSFIGGEQGSGVGVVCMIR
;
A
#
# COMPACT_ATOMS: atom_id res chain seq x y z
N ALA A 1 -12.07 0.85 5.83
CA ALA A 1 -12.96 1.85 5.26
C ALA A 1 -13.82 2.43 6.37
N GLY A 2 -14.47 3.52 6.17
CA GLY A 2 -15.37 4.16 7.13
C GLY A 2 -16.69 4.50 6.48
N GLU A 3 -17.45 5.36 7.14
CA GLU A 3 -18.66 5.88 6.53
C GLU A 3 -18.32 6.68 5.27
N ASN A 4 -19.23 6.68 4.31
CA ASN A 4 -19.06 7.37 3.03
C ASN A 4 -17.93 6.79 2.18
N THR A 5 -17.51 5.55 2.46
CA THR A 5 -16.54 4.86 1.64
C THR A 5 -17.20 3.66 0.95
N THR A 6 -16.69 3.33 -0.22
CA THR A 6 -17.09 2.15 -0.97
C THR A 6 -15.91 1.22 -1.08
N TYR A 7 -16.05 0.00 -0.58
CA TYR A 7 -15.02 -1.03 -0.72
C TYR A 7 -14.84 -1.38 -2.20
N LEU A 8 -13.59 -1.39 -2.65
CA LEU A 8 -13.26 -1.74 -4.03
C LEU A 8 -12.54 -3.07 -4.12
N LYS A 9 -11.47 -3.24 -3.35
CA LYS A 9 -10.62 -4.41 -3.46
C LYS A 9 -9.76 -4.59 -2.23
N ASP A 10 -9.34 -5.83 -1.97
CA ASP A 10 -8.31 -6.11 -0.98
C ASP A 10 -7.25 -7.04 -1.55
N PHE A 11 -6.10 -7.06 -0.91
CA PHE A 11 -4.98 -7.91 -1.26
C PHE A 11 -4.43 -8.55 0.00
N ARG A 12 -4.28 -9.86 -0.02
CA ARG A 12 -3.60 -10.59 1.05
C ARG A 12 -2.12 -10.63 0.73
N ILE A 13 -1.31 -10.09 1.64
CA ILE A 13 0.12 -9.93 1.44
C ILE A 13 0.84 -10.86 2.41
N GLN A 14 1.70 -11.72 1.88
CA GLN A 14 2.59 -12.54 2.69
C GLN A 14 3.94 -12.58 2.01
N LEU A 15 4.96 -12.07 2.68
CA LEU A 15 6.30 -11.96 2.10
C LEU A 15 7.32 -12.56 3.06
N PRO A 16 8.35 -13.24 2.52
CA PRO A 16 9.46 -13.74 3.32
C PRO A 16 10.40 -12.61 3.73
N LYS A 17 11.27 -12.90 4.67
CA LYS A 17 12.34 -11.98 5.06
C LYS A 17 13.28 -11.76 3.88
N ALA A 18 13.75 -10.52 3.71
CA ALA A 18 14.70 -10.21 2.66
C ALA A 18 16.02 -10.95 2.91
N PRO A 19 16.62 -11.58 1.87
CA PRO A 19 17.96 -12.12 1.99
C PRO A 19 19.00 -11.03 2.28
N PRO A 20 20.12 -11.34 2.94
CA PRO A 20 21.11 -10.31 3.28
C PRO A 20 21.66 -9.54 2.09
N ASP A 21 21.74 -10.16 0.92
CA ASP A 21 22.37 -9.57 -0.26
C ASP A 21 21.35 -9.16 -1.33
N ALA A 22 20.06 -9.08 -0.99
CA ALA A 22 19.02 -8.80 -1.96
C ALA A 22 18.07 -7.71 -1.45
N ALA A 23 17.37 -7.09 -2.40
CA ALA A 23 16.34 -6.10 -2.07
C ALA A 23 15.17 -6.76 -1.33
N ALA A 24 14.44 -5.97 -0.55
CA ALA A 24 13.26 -6.45 0.15
C ALA A 24 12.21 -6.96 -0.83
N PRO A 25 11.52 -8.08 -0.51
CA PRO A 25 10.42 -8.55 -1.33
C PRO A 25 9.31 -7.51 -1.41
N VAL A 26 8.63 -7.47 -2.55
CA VAL A 26 7.54 -6.54 -2.81
C VAL A 26 6.41 -7.29 -3.48
N TYR A 27 5.19 -7.05 -3.02
CA TYR A 27 3.97 -7.50 -3.69
C TYR A 27 3.47 -6.33 -4.55
N LYS A 28 3.42 -6.54 -5.86
CA LYS A 28 2.98 -5.52 -6.81
C LYS A 28 1.60 -5.85 -7.34
N ALA A 29 0.73 -4.85 -7.38
CA ALA A 29 -0.59 -4.97 -7.98
C ALA A 29 -0.86 -3.73 -8.83
N ASN A 30 -1.55 -3.92 -9.93
CA ASN A 30 -1.97 -2.80 -10.77
C ASN A 30 -3.44 -2.53 -10.57
N MET A 31 -3.80 -1.25 -10.53
CA MET A 31 -5.17 -0.84 -10.34
C MET A 31 -5.50 0.37 -11.19
N TYR A 32 -6.66 0.33 -11.84
CA TYR A 32 -7.12 1.45 -12.65
C TYR A 32 -7.82 2.46 -11.73
N LEU A 33 -7.34 3.70 -11.72
CA LEU A 33 -7.91 4.76 -10.90
C LEU A 33 -8.46 5.87 -11.81
N MET A 34 -9.55 6.47 -11.39
CA MET A 34 -10.28 7.45 -12.21
C MET A 34 -10.05 8.86 -11.69
N LYS A 35 -9.88 9.78 -12.64
CA LYS A 35 -9.68 11.20 -12.35
C LYS A 35 -10.83 11.76 -11.51
N ASN A 36 -10.47 12.62 -10.57
CA ASN A 36 -11.39 13.34 -9.66
C ASN A 36 -12.02 12.45 -8.59
N MET A 37 -11.59 11.19 -8.50
CA MET A 37 -12.04 10.29 -7.44
C MET A 37 -11.01 10.26 -6.32
N LYS A 38 -11.48 10.19 -5.09
CA LYS A 38 -10.64 10.08 -3.91
C LYS A 38 -10.62 8.65 -3.43
N TYR A 39 -9.43 8.11 -3.24
CA TYR A 39 -9.23 6.72 -2.81
C TYR A 39 -8.53 6.69 -1.46
N ARG A 40 -8.87 5.68 -0.67
CA ARG A 40 -8.19 5.39 0.59
C ARG A 40 -7.53 4.04 0.48
N PHE A 41 -6.23 4.01 0.75
CA PHE A 41 -5.43 2.79 0.74
C PHE A 41 -5.04 2.49 2.18
N GLY A 42 -5.60 1.41 2.72
CA GLY A 42 -5.32 1.00 4.09
C GLY A 42 -4.45 -0.23 4.14
N VAL A 43 -3.70 -0.39 5.20
CA VAL A 43 -2.90 -1.57 5.47
C VAL A 43 -3.15 -2.04 6.89
N CYS A 44 -3.16 -3.36 7.07
CA CYS A 44 -3.38 -3.97 8.36
C CYS A 44 -2.49 -5.20 8.49
N ASP A 45 -1.70 -5.27 9.57
CA ASP A 45 -0.86 -6.42 9.83
C ASP A 45 -1.71 -7.56 10.37
N SER A 46 -1.44 -8.79 9.93
CA SER A 46 -2.09 -9.97 10.47
C SER A 46 -1.57 -10.23 11.89
N PRO A 47 -2.38 -10.85 12.75
CA PRO A 47 -1.90 -11.27 14.07
C PRO A 47 -0.66 -12.14 13.95
N GLY A 48 0.36 -11.83 14.72
CA GLY A 48 1.63 -12.56 14.70
C GLY A 48 2.60 -12.15 13.59
N SER A 49 2.26 -11.16 12.77
CA SER A 49 3.19 -10.65 11.77
C SER A 49 4.41 -10.00 12.44
N VAL A 50 5.61 -10.36 12.00
CA VAL A 50 6.85 -9.76 12.50
C VAL A 50 7.04 -8.38 11.89
N GLY A 51 6.86 -8.27 10.57
CA GLY A 51 7.02 -7.01 9.87
C GLY A 51 5.77 -6.16 9.88
N GLU A 52 5.95 -4.87 9.67
CA GLU A 52 4.87 -3.90 9.55
C GLU A 52 4.65 -3.56 8.09
N LEU A 53 3.43 -3.79 7.60
CA LEU A 53 3.08 -3.61 6.20
C LEU A 53 2.94 -2.12 5.86
N PHE A 54 3.46 -1.74 4.69
CA PHE A 54 3.22 -0.41 4.16
C PHE A 54 2.98 -0.48 2.65
N ILE A 55 2.36 0.57 2.13
CA ILE A 55 2.03 0.68 0.71
C ILE A 55 2.70 1.92 0.12
N THR A 56 3.17 1.77 -1.13
CA THR A 56 3.64 2.89 -1.94
C THR A 56 2.93 2.84 -3.29
N ILE A 57 2.46 3.99 -3.77
CA ILE A 57 1.73 4.07 -5.03
C ILE A 57 2.62 4.75 -6.06
N TYR A 58 2.73 4.10 -7.24
CA TYR A 58 3.53 4.58 -8.35
C TYR A 58 2.66 4.85 -9.57
N ASP A 59 2.98 5.92 -10.30
CA ASP A 59 2.43 6.22 -11.61
C ASP A 59 3.58 6.19 -12.61
N GLN A 60 3.58 5.19 -13.49
CA GLN A 60 4.62 5.01 -14.51
C GLN A 60 6.04 5.05 -13.93
N GLY A 61 6.23 4.36 -12.80
CA GLY A 61 7.53 4.30 -12.15
C GLY A 61 7.85 5.48 -11.24
N LYS A 62 6.98 6.48 -11.19
CA LYS A 62 7.17 7.65 -10.33
C LYS A 62 6.37 7.48 -9.04
N LYS A 63 7.06 7.60 -7.92
CA LYS A 63 6.42 7.51 -6.60
C LYS A 63 5.50 8.70 -6.38
N ILE A 64 4.26 8.43 -5.98
CA ILE A 64 3.27 9.45 -5.71
C ILE A 64 3.06 9.64 -4.22
N ILE A 65 2.78 8.55 -3.49
CA ILE A 65 2.48 8.62 -2.06
C ILE A 65 2.87 7.28 -1.41
N SER A 66 3.22 7.34 -0.13
CA SER A 66 3.54 6.14 0.64
C SER A 66 2.97 6.27 2.05
N SER A 67 2.58 5.15 2.65
CA SER A 67 2.13 5.12 4.04
C SER A 67 3.28 5.06 5.03
N TYR A 68 4.52 4.96 4.57
CA TYR A 68 5.70 4.94 5.43
C TYR A 68 6.74 5.93 4.91
N ASN A 69 7.26 6.74 5.81
CA ASN A 69 8.33 7.68 5.50
C ASN A 69 9.59 7.28 6.28
N SER A 70 10.57 6.73 5.57
CA SER A 70 11.81 6.24 6.19
C SER A 70 12.66 7.36 6.77
N SER A 71 12.58 8.57 6.22
CA SER A 71 13.36 9.71 6.72
C SER A 71 12.92 10.15 8.11
N THR A 72 11.63 10.07 8.41
CA THR A 72 11.06 10.48 9.70
C THR A 72 10.59 9.30 10.54
N ASP A 73 10.71 8.09 10.00
CA ASP A 73 10.23 6.85 10.63
C ASP A 73 8.76 6.93 11.03
N LYS A 74 7.96 7.64 10.23
CA LYS A 74 6.53 7.75 10.45
C LYS A 74 5.78 6.77 9.56
N LYS A 75 4.83 6.07 10.17
CA LYS A 75 3.99 5.08 9.52
C LYS A 75 2.52 5.41 9.74
N TYR A 76 1.73 5.28 8.69
CA TYR A 76 0.29 5.51 8.73
C TYR A 76 -0.43 4.22 8.34
N SER A 77 -1.56 3.95 8.98
CA SER A 77 -2.38 2.78 8.66
C SER A 77 -3.18 2.96 7.38
N SER A 78 -3.33 4.19 6.90
CA SER A 78 -3.98 4.47 5.63
C SER A 78 -3.48 5.78 5.06
N VAL A 79 -3.60 5.92 3.73
CA VAL A 79 -3.33 7.16 3.02
C VAL A 79 -4.48 7.43 2.08
N ASP A 80 -4.82 8.71 1.94
CA ASP A 80 -5.85 9.16 1.00
C ASP A 80 -5.17 9.79 -0.20
N PHE A 81 -5.67 9.46 -1.39
CA PHE A 81 -5.12 9.92 -2.64
C PHE A 81 -6.24 10.42 -3.55
N ILE A 82 -6.13 11.68 -3.99
CA ILE A 82 -7.05 12.23 -4.97
C ILE A 82 -6.41 12.02 -6.34
N CYS A 83 -7.07 11.21 -7.17
CA CYS A 83 -6.56 10.91 -8.50
C CYS A 83 -6.78 12.11 -9.42
N ASN A 84 -5.72 12.61 -10.02
CA ASN A 84 -5.79 13.74 -10.94
C ASN A 84 -5.63 13.34 -12.41
N LYS A 85 -5.44 12.05 -12.67
CA LYS A 85 -5.28 11.53 -14.01
C LYS A 85 -5.75 10.08 -14.07
N THR A 86 -6.74 9.81 -14.88
CA THR A 86 -7.22 8.43 -15.09
C THR A 86 -6.13 7.58 -15.71
N GLY A 87 -5.88 6.42 -15.13
CA GLY A 87 -4.89 5.50 -15.68
C GLY A 87 -4.59 4.34 -14.76
N LEU A 88 -3.60 3.56 -15.15
CA LEU A 88 -3.17 2.39 -14.39
C LEU A 88 -2.06 2.80 -13.43
N TYR A 89 -2.28 2.49 -12.16
CA TYR A 89 -1.33 2.79 -11.08
C TYR A 89 -0.82 1.47 -10.51
N THR A 90 0.43 1.48 -10.03
CA THR A 90 1.03 0.31 -9.42
C THR A 90 1.05 0.49 -7.90
N LEU A 91 0.52 -0.50 -7.20
CA LEU A 91 0.53 -0.55 -5.74
C LEU A 91 1.65 -1.49 -5.31
N TRP A 92 2.57 -0.98 -4.51
CA TRP A 92 3.70 -1.75 -3.98
C TRP A 92 3.50 -1.95 -2.50
N TYR A 93 3.33 -3.20 -2.08
CA TYR A 93 3.22 -3.58 -0.67
C TYR A 93 4.52 -4.23 -0.22
N SER A 94 5.01 -3.81 0.91
CA SER A 94 6.23 -4.39 1.49
C SER A 94 6.19 -4.23 3.00
N PHE A 95 7.13 -4.87 3.68
CA PHE A 95 7.26 -4.76 5.14
C PHE A 95 8.49 -3.92 5.47
N ILE A 96 8.35 -3.07 6.49
CA ILE A 96 9.41 -2.15 6.90
C ILE A 96 10.65 -2.95 7.28
N GLY A 97 11.81 -2.52 6.78
CA GLY A 97 13.08 -3.16 7.06
C GLY A 97 13.30 -4.49 6.35
N GLY A 98 12.44 -4.86 5.41
CA GLY A 98 12.55 -6.12 4.70
C GLY A 98 12.22 -7.34 5.55
N GLU A 99 11.53 -7.16 6.67
CA GLU A 99 11.13 -8.27 7.52
C GLU A 99 10.08 -9.15 6.89
N GLN A 100 10.00 -10.39 7.36
CA GLN A 100 8.90 -11.26 6.97
C GLN A 100 7.62 -10.79 7.63
N GLY A 101 6.50 -11.02 6.97
CA GLY A 101 5.22 -10.65 7.55
C GLY A 101 4.04 -11.09 6.72
N SER A 102 2.87 -10.84 7.24
CA SER A 102 1.60 -11.05 6.55
C SER A 102 0.64 -9.93 6.93
N GLY A 103 -0.23 -9.59 6.01
CA GLY A 103 -1.19 -8.52 6.23
C GLY A 103 -2.16 -8.40 5.08
N VAL A 104 -2.99 -7.37 5.15
CA VAL A 104 -4.01 -7.10 4.13
C VAL A 104 -3.93 -5.63 3.73
N GLY A 105 -3.94 -5.39 2.42
CA GLY A 105 -4.13 -4.06 1.87
C GLY A 105 -5.57 -3.92 1.41
N VAL A 106 -6.22 -2.81 1.76
CA VAL A 106 -7.62 -2.55 1.40
C VAL A 106 -7.69 -1.26 0.62
N VAL A 107 -8.44 -1.26 -0.47
CA VAL A 107 -8.67 -0.07 -1.29
C VAL A 107 -10.15 0.28 -1.23
N CYS A 108 -10.43 1.52 -0.85
CA CYS A 108 -11.77 2.07 -0.80
C CYS A 108 -11.83 3.36 -1.60
N MET A 109 -13.03 3.66 -2.13
CA MET A 109 -13.30 4.95 -2.73
C MET A 109 -14.07 5.80 -1.73
N ILE A 110 -13.65 7.06 -1.55
CA ILE A 110 -14.29 8.00 -0.63
C ILE A 110 -15.27 8.85 -1.43
N ARG A 111 -16.49 8.93 -0.93
CA ARG A 111 -17.54 9.75 -1.57
C ARG A 111 -17.49 11.18 -1.10
#